data_cd277c0c9a76f26fa925cb56c1e9f005
#
_entry.id   cd277c0c9a76f26fa925cb56c1e9f005
#
_cell.length_a   1.000
_cell.length_b   1.000
_cell.length_c   1.000
_cell.angle_alpha   90.00
_cell.angle_beta   90.00
_cell.angle_gamma   90.00
#
_symmetry.space_group_name_H-M   'P 1'
#
loop_
_entity.id
_entity.type
_entity.pdbx_description
1 polymer ?
#
loop_
_entity_poly.entity_id
_entity_poly.type
_entity_poly.pdbx_seq_one_letter_code
_entity_poly.pdbx_strand_id
1 'polypeptide(L)'
;MKIPYLVGIVIAIVGIIALIGLTQDSTDDSQNKIRVAFFPSIVHAVPIIGMETQTFADNLHDDLDIEIKIFDSGPQVIESIFSNSVDIAYVGPGPVINGFLKSDGNDLKILAGAANGGASFVIQKNSGLESIENYSGKRVAAPQISNTQDVSLRHYLAENGLIPAEKGGDVFVLNIANPDIYTLFAKGDIDGAWVP
;
A
#
# COMPACT_ATOMS: atom_id res chain seq x y z
N MET A 1 2.62 53.09 -39.38
CA MET A 1 2.25 52.07 -40.36
C MET A 1 2.95 50.74 -40.03
N LYS A 2 2.71 50.11 -38.84
CA LYS A 2 3.34 48.85 -38.44
C LYS A 2 2.38 47.93 -37.66
N ILE A 3 1.10 48.28 -37.47
CA ILE A 3 0.10 47.51 -36.70
C ILE A 3 -0.43 46.28 -37.44
N PRO A 4 -0.63 46.25 -38.78
CA PRO A 4 -1.20 45.09 -39.46
C PRO A 4 -0.30 43.86 -39.46
N TYR A 5 1.03 44.02 -39.41
CA TYR A 5 1.97 42.88 -39.34
C TYR A 5 1.95 42.16 -37.99
N LEU A 6 1.77 42.92 -36.90
CA LEU A 6 1.69 42.33 -35.55
C LEU A 6 0.41 41.50 -35.38
N VAL A 7 -0.71 41.98 -35.90
CA VAL A 7 -1.99 41.26 -35.85
C VAL A 7 -1.95 39.95 -36.67
N GLY A 8 -1.31 39.99 -37.85
CA GLY A 8 -1.12 38.79 -38.68
C GLY A 8 -0.27 37.70 -38.00
N ILE A 9 0.81 38.11 -37.31
CA ILE A 9 1.68 37.16 -36.55
C ILE A 9 0.93 36.53 -35.36
N VAL A 10 0.15 37.31 -34.61
CA VAL A 10 -0.64 36.82 -33.49
C VAL A 10 -1.70 35.81 -33.95
N ILE A 11 -2.39 36.09 -35.05
CA ILE A 11 -3.40 35.17 -35.62
C ILE A 11 -2.72 33.88 -36.13
N ALA A 12 -1.55 33.94 -36.72
CA ALA A 12 -0.79 32.78 -37.17
C ALA A 12 -0.32 31.92 -36.00
N ILE A 13 0.15 32.52 -34.90
CA ILE A 13 0.59 31.81 -33.70
C ILE A 13 -0.61 31.13 -32.99
N VAL A 14 -1.73 31.81 -32.88
CA VAL A 14 -2.97 31.21 -32.30
C VAL A 14 -3.51 30.11 -33.19
N GLY A 15 -3.43 30.23 -34.51
CA GLY A 15 -3.80 29.16 -35.45
C GLY A 15 -2.88 27.91 -35.33
N ILE A 16 -1.59 28.09 -35.15
CA ILE A 16 -0.63 26.99 -34.97
C ILE A 16 -0.85 26.29 -33.61
N ILE A 17 -1.10 27.04 -32.54
CA ILE A 17 -1.40 26.47 -31.22
C ILE A 17 -2.73 25.69 -31.26
N ALA A 18 -3.74 26.17 -31.95
CA ALA A 18 -5.01 25.45 -32.12
C ALA A 18 -4.84 24.20 -32.99
N LEU A 19 -3.97 24.22 -34.01
CA LEU A 19 -3.67 23.03 -34.84
C LEU A 19 -2.89 21.97 -34.04
N ILE A 20 -1.95 22.37 -33.20
CA ILE A 20 -1.17 21.46 -32.34
C ILE A 20 -2.07 20.85 -31.24
N GLY A 21 -3.04 21.61 -30.72
CA GLY A 21 -4.02 21.13 -29.76
C GLY A 21 -5.02 20.12 -30.33
N LEU A 22 -5.22 20.09 -31.67
CA LEU A 22 -6.14 19.16 -32.33
C LEU A 22 -5.45 17.86 -32.79
N THR A 23 -4.11 17.77 -32.71
CA THR A 23 -3.35 16.56 -33.08
C THR A 23 -2.79 15.79 -31.90
N GLN A 24 -3.11 16.18 -30.66
CA GLN A 24 -2.98 15.27 -29.52
C GLN A 24 -4.20 14.32 -29.55
N ASP A 25 -4.15 13.33 -30.43
CA ASP A 25 -4.71 12.03 -30.12
C ASP A 25 -3.89 11.53 -28.89
N SER A 26 -4.30 11.91 -27.72
CA SER A 26 -4.04 11.14 -26.53
C SER A 26 -4.85 9.86 -26.74
N THR A 27 -4.24 8.87 -27.40
CA THR A 27 -4.60 7.48 -27.16
C THR A 27 -4.51 7.35 -25.65
N ASP A 28 -5.66 7.31 -25.00
CA ASP A 28 -5.78 7.07 -23.56
C ASP A 28 -5.27 5.64 -23.36
N ASP A 29 -3.95 5.53 -23.22
CA ASP A 29 -3.20 4.28 -22.98
C ASP A 29 -3.64 3.61 -21.67
N SER A 30 -4.54 4.27 -20.92
CA SER A 30 -5.16 3.79 -19.69
C SER A 30 -6.37 2.87 -19.94
N GLN A 31 -6.98 2.89 -21.12
CA GLN A 31 -8.24 2.17 -21.37
C GLN A 31 -8.06 0.65 -21.46
N ASN A 32 -6.85 0.17 -21.73
CA ASN A 32 -6.57 -1.26 -21.91
C ASN A 32 -5.63 -1.82 -20.82
N LYS A 33 -5.51 -1.16 -19.66
CA LYS A 33 -4.64 -1.60 -18.57
C LYS A 33 -5.41 -1.87 -17.29
N ILE A 34 -5.12 -3.01 -16.67
CA ILE A 34 -5.54 -3.32 -15.29
C ILE A 34 -4.35 -3.08 -14.37
N ARG A 35 -4.47 -2.11 -13.46
CA ARG A 35 -3.42 -1.75 -12.50
C ARG A 35 -3.57 -2.61 -11.25
N VAL A 36 -2.62 -3.53 -11.06
CA VAL A 36 -2.64 -4.53 -9.99
C VAL A 36 -1.59 -4.17 -8.93
N ALA A 37 -2.03 -3.99 -7.70
CA ALA A 37 -1.16 -3.66 -6.56
C ALA A 37 -0.90 -4.86 -5.66
N PHE A 38 0.35 -5.01 -5.23
CA PHE A 38 0.76 -5.96 -4.20
C PHE A 38 2.08 -5.53 -3.54
N PHE A 39 2.56 -6.27 -2.52
CA PHE A 39 3.83 -6.00 -1.83
C PHE A 39 4.87 -7.07 -2.18
N PRO A 40 6.17 -6.74 -2.20
CA PRO A 40 7.24 -7.69 -2.43
C PRO A 40 7.49 -8.53 -1.17
N SER A 41 6.53 -9.36 -0.81
CA SER A 41 6.51 -10.16 0.42
C SER A 41 5.96 -11.56 0.15
N ILE A 42 6.39 -12.55 0.93
CA ILE A 42 5.99 -13.96 0.78
C ILE A 42 4.46 -14.15 0.91
N VAL A 43 3.78 -13.35 1.70
CA VAL A 43 2.31 -13.40 1.82
C VAL A 43 1.59 -12.97 0.55
N HIS A 44 2.30 -12.34 -0.38
CA HIS A 44 1.84 -11.98 -1.72
C HIS A 44 2.37 -12.95 -2.81
N ALA A 45 2.69 -14.20 -2.43
CA ALA A 45 3.15 -15.21 -3.38
C ALA A 45 2.18 -15.44 -4.56
N VAL A 46 0.87 -15.36 -4.30
CA VAL A 46 -0.15 -15.52 -5.36
C VAL A 46 0.05 -14.52 -6.51
N PRO A 47 0.03 -13.19 -6.30
CA PRO A 47 0.27 -12.26 -7.40
C PRO A 47 1.69 -12.34 -7.95
N ILE A 48 2.71 -12.57 -7.13
CA ILE A 48 4.10 -12.67 -7.59
C ILE A 48 4.25 -13.85 -8.56
N ILE A 49 3.76 -15.03 -8.19
CA ILE A 49 3.81 -16.22 -9.04
C ILE A 49 2.93 -16.04 -10.28
N GLY A 50 1.71 -15.55 -10.12
CA GLY A 50 0.77 -15.33 -11.23
C GLY A 50 1.32 -14.39 -12.30
N MET A 51 2.08 -13.36 -11.91
CA MET A 51 2.77 -12.46 -12.84
C MET A 51 3.99 -13.12 -13.48
N GLU A 52 4.85 -13.75 -12.69
CA GLU A 52 6.08 -14.38 -13.18
C GLU A 52 5.83 -15.53 -14.15
N THR A 53 4.78 -16.31 -13.91
CA THR A 53 4.36 -17.42 -14.79
C THR A 53 3.46 -16.99 -15.93
N GLN A 54 3.15 -15.70 -16.06
CA GLN A 54 2.20 -15.15 -17.03
C GLN A 54 0.76 -15.70 -16.92
N THR A 55 0.45 -16.45 -15.86
CA THR A 55 -0.86 -17.07 -15.67
C THR A 55 -2.00 -16.04 -15.69
N PHE A 56 -1.77 -14.84 -15.19
CA PHE A 56 -2.78 -13.79 -15.25
C PHE A 56 -2.97 -13.26 -16.66
N ALA A 57 -1.87 -12.98 -17.37
CA ALA A 57 -1.92 -12.49 -18.75
C ALA A 57 -2.59 -13.52 -19.69
N ASP A 58 -2.25 -14.80 -19.55
CA ASP A 58 -2.81 -15.89 -20.37
C ASP A 58 -4.33 -16.08 -20.18
N ASN A 59 -4.90 -15.58 -19.10
CA ASN A 59 -6.33 -15.68 -18.77
C ASN A 59 -7.09 -14.35 -18.92
N LEU A 60 -6.42 -13.29 -19.36
CA LEU A 60 -7.05 -12.03 -19.72
C LEU A 60 -7.45 -12.02 -21.19
N HIS A 61 -8.28 -11.05 -21.55
CA HIS A 61 -8.59 -10.76 -22.94
C HIS A 61 -7.34 -10.20 -23.66
N ASP A 62 -7.13 -10.53 -24.92
CA ASP A 62 -5.93 -10.17 -25.72
C ASP A 62 -5.67 -8.65 -25.82
N ASP A 63 -6.68 -7.83 -25.55
CA ASP A 63 -6.60 -6.38 -25.59
C ASP A 63 -6.32 -5.73 -24.20
N LEU A 64 -6.12 -6.54 -23.15
CA LEU A 64 -5.86 -6.04 -21.78
C LEU A 64 -4.43 -6.31 -21.32
N ASP A 65 -3.75 -5.27 -20.89
CA ASP A 65 -2.44 -5.34 -20.26
C ASP A 65 -2.51 -5.26 -18.74
N ILE A 66 -1.53 -5.84 -18.05
CA ILE A 66 -1.37 -5.71 -16.60
C ILE A 66 -0.26 -4.72 -16.29
N GLU A 67 -0.58 -3.69 -15.56
CA GLU A 67 0.39 -2.77 -14.97
C GLU A 67 0.59 -3.07 -13.48
N ILE A 68 1.81 -3.43 -13.09
CA ILE A 68 2.14 -3.76 -11.71
C ILE A 68 2.44 -2.47 -10.92
N LYS A 69 1.82 -2.34 -9.74
CA LYS A 69 2.07 -1.28 -8.78
C LYS A 69 2.58 -1.89 -7.47
N ILE A 70 3.80 -1.58 -7.09
CA ILE A 70 4.43 -2.07 -5.86
C ILE A 70 4.27 -1.05 -4.75
N PHE A 71 3.85 -1.52 -3.57
CA PHE A 71 3.65 -0.72 -2.37
C PHE A 71 4.33 -1.38 -1.16
N ASP A 72 4.52 -0.59 -0.10
CA ASP A 72 5.13 -1.05 1.15
C ASP A 72 4.10 -1.28 2.27
N SER A 73 2.85 -0.82 2.08
CA SER A 73 1.83 -0.92 3.11
C SER A 73 0.39 -0.87 2.57
N GLY A 74 -0.53 -1.48 3.32
CA GLY A 74 -1.95 -1.54 2.95
C GLY A 74 -2.66 -0.19 2.88
N PRO A 75 -2.47 0.74 3.82
CA PRO A 75 -3.08 2.07 3.73
C PRO A 75 -2.72 2.82 2.45
N GLN A 76 -1.47 2.74 1.97
CA GLN A 76 -1.07 3.35 0.69
C GLN A 76 -1.85 2.76 -0.50
N VAL A 77 -2.09 1.45 -0.49
CA VAL A 77 -2.89 0.78 -1.53
C VAL A 77 -4.33 1.30 -1.51
N ILE A 78 -4.95 1.43 -0.34
CA ILE A 78 -6.33 1.94 -0.22
C ILE A 78 -6.43 3.37 -0.76
N GLU A 79 -5.49 4.26 -0.41
CA GLU A 79 -5.45 5.62 -0.96
C GLU A 79 -5.25 5.62 -2.49
N SER A 80 -4.49 4.66 -3.03
CA SER A 80 -4.29 4.51 -4.48
C SER A 80 -5.53 4.00 -5.20
N ILE A 81 -6.36 3.17 -4.56
CA ILE A 81 -7.69 2.79 -5.09
C ILE A 81 -8.62 4.01 -5.08
N PHE A 82 -8.68 4.77 -4.00
CA PHE A 82 -9.52 5.97 -3.90
C PHE A 82 -9.14 7.07 -4.91
N SER A 83 -7.86 7.16 -5.27
CA SER A 83 -7.37 8.06 -6.32
C SER A 83 -7.48 7.51 -7.73
N ASN A 84 -8.13 6.35 -7.94
CA ASN A 84 -8.21 5.64 -9.21
C ASN A 84 -6.83 5.36 -9.86
N SER A 85 -5.79 5.14 -9.03
CA SER A 85 -4.45 4.78 -9.49
C SER A 85 -4.19 3.27 -9.46
N VAL A 86 -5.09 2.50 -8.85
CA VAL A 86 -5.08 1.04 -8.72
C VAL A 86 -6.50 0.52 -8.93
N ASP A 87 -6.66 -0.56 -9.68
CA ASP A 87 -7.94 -1.19 -9.98
C ASP A 87 -8.17 -2.43 -9.12
N ILE A 88 -7.14 -3.26 -8.94
CA ILE A 88 -7.18 -4.50 -8.16
C ILE A 88 -5.98 -4.52 -7.23
N ALA A 89 -6.17 -5.00 -5.99
CA ALA A 89 -5.09 -5.08 -5.04
C ALA A 89 -5.14 -6.34 -4.19
N TYR A 90 -3.97 -6.87 -3.90
CA TYR A 90 -3.75 -7.82 -2.82
C TYR A 90 -3.36 -7.03 -1.57
N VAL A 91 -4.18 -7.10 -0.55
CA VAL A 91 -4.01 -6.26 0.65
C VAL A 91 -4.61 -6.95 1.88
N GLY A 92 -4.07 -6.67 3.05
CA GLY A 92 -4.54 -7.24 4.30
C GLY A 92 -5.93 -6.72 4.71
N PRO A 93 -6.67 -7.45 5.54
CA PRO A 93 -8.05 -7.10 5.93
C PRO A 93 -8.14 -5.78 6.72
N GLY A 94 -7.15 -5.42 7.54
CA GLY A 94 -7.18 -4.19 8.33
C GLY A 94 -7.36 -2.93 7.48
N PRO A 95 -6.49 -2.66 6.50
CA PRO A 95 -6.67 -1.55 5.56
C PRO A 95 -7.99 -1.59 4.78
N VAL A 96 -8.43 -2.78 4.33
CA VAL A 96 -9.70 -2.93 3.59
C VAL A 96 -10.89 -2.52 4.44
N ILE A 97 -10.96 -3.00 5.69
CA ILE A 97 -12.05 -2.63 6.62
C ILE A 97 -12.05 -1.13 6.87
N ASN A 98 -10.89 -0.54 7.15
CA ASN A 98 -10.78 0.91 7.34
C ASN A 98 -11.20 1.70 6.09
N GLY A 99 -10.77 1.29 4.92
CA GLY A 99 -11.16 1.92 3.66
C GLY A 99 -12.67 1.79 3.39
N PHE A 100 -13.23 0.61 3.61
CA PHE A 100 -14.66 0.36 3.48
C PHE A 100 -15.49 1.29 4.40
N LEU A 101 -15.09 1.43 5.66
CA LEU A 101 -15.77 2.32 6.60
C LEU A 101 -15.63 3.80 6.21
N LYS A 102 -14.47 4.23 5.69
CA LYS A 102 -14.23 5.61 5.25
C LYS A 102 -15.05 6.00 4.00
N SER A 103 -15.35 5.03 3.14
CA SER A 103 -16.10 5.23 1.90
C SER A 103 -17.61 4.91 2.04
N ASP A 104 -18.10 4.74 3.25
CA ASP A 104 -19.47 4.28 3.52
C ASP A 104 -19.87 3.03 2.73
N GLY A 105 -18.87 2.15 2.46
CA GLY A 105 -19.06 0.88 1.77
C GLY A 105 -19.16 0.94 0.25
N ASN A 106 -18.88 2.08 -0.38
CA ASN A 106 -19.13 2.27 -1.80
C ASN A 106 -17.91 1.97 -2.70
N ASP A 107 -16.68 2.25 -2.22
CA ASP A 107 -15.52 2.31 -3.11
C ASP A 107 -14.67 1.03 -3.13
N LEU A 108 -14.98 0.06 -2.25
CA LEU A 108 -14.20 -1.18 -2.13
C LEU A 108 -15.10 -2.42 -2.18
N LYS A 109 -14.61 -3.44 -2.88
CA LYS A 109 -15.22 -4.78 -2.89
C LYS A 109 -14.16 -5.84 -2.70
N ILE A 110 -14.42 -6.82 -1.85
CA ILE A 110 -13.58 -8.02 -1.73
C ILE A 110 -14.01 -9.01 -2.79
N LEU A 111 -13.08 -9.41 -3.66
CA LEU A 111 -13.35 -10.35 -4.74
C LEU A 111 -13.09 -11.80 -4.30
N ALA A 112 -11.98 -12.04 -3.59
CA ALA A 112 -11.57 -13.37 -3.14
C ALA A 112 -10.59 -13.28 -1.97
N GLY A 113 -10.42 -14.39 -1.24
CA GLY A 113 -9.27 -14.61 -0.37
C GLY A 113 -8.04 -15.04 -1.18
N ALA A 114 -6.84 -14.59 -0.79
CA ALA A 114 -5.60 -14.92 -1.47
C ALA A 114 -4.62 -15.73 -0.57
N ALA A 115 -4.52 -15.38 0.71
CA ALA A 115 -3.68 -16.06 1.68
C ALA A 115 -4.25 -15.92 3.10
N ASN A 116 -3.88 -16.83 3.99
CA ASN A 116 -4.17 -16.74 5.41
C ASN A 116 -2.92 -17.05 6.25
N GLY A 117 -2.93 -16.70 7.54
CA GLY A 117 -1.84 -17.02 8.47
C GLY A 117 -0.52 -16.32 8.14
N GLY A 118 -0.54 -15.24 7.39
CA GLY A 118 0.63 -14.56 6.86
C GLY A 118 1.29 -13.54 7.80
N ALA A 119 1.15 -13.66 9.12
CA ALA A 119 1.80 -12.76 10.07
C ALA A 119 2.30 -13.49 11.29
N SER A 120 3.42 -13.01 11.86
CA SER A 120 4.01 -13.53 13.09
C SER A 120 4.48 -12.39 13.98
N PHE A 121 4.42 -12.62 15.29
CA PHE A 121 5.13 -11.80 16.26
C PHE A 121 6.51 -12.42 16.51
N VAL A 122 7.54 -11.75 16.03
CA VAL A 122 8.95 -12.15 16.23
C VAL A 122 9.56 -11.34 17.36
N ILE A 123 10.36 -11.97 18.21
CA ILE A 123 11.00 -11.33 19.36
C ILE A 123 12.51 -11.54 19.33
N GLN A 124 13.27 -10.59 19.86
CA GLN A 124 14.70 -10.75 20.08
C GLN A 124 14.96 -11.83 21.13
N LYS A 125 15.97 -12.64 20.88
CA LYS A 125 16.44 -13.61 21.86
C LYS A 125 16.88 -12.84 23.13
N ASN A 126 16.40 -13.28 24.27
CA ASN A 126 16.64 -12.64 25.58
C ASN A 126 16.02 -11.23 25.74
N SER A 127 15.03 -10.87 24.92
CA SER A 127 14.26 -9.63 25.13
C SER A 127 13.37 -9.69 26.37
N GLY A 128 13.03 -10.89 26.82
CA GLY A 128 12.06 -11.14 27.87
C GLY A 128 10.60 -11.08 27.40
N LEU A 129 10.35 -10.82 26.11
CA LEU A 129 9.00 -10.73 25.54
C LEU A 129 8.26 -12.09 25.47
N GLU A 130 8.90 -13.17 25.92
CA GLU A 130 8.26 -14.47 26.17
C GLU A 130 7.27 -14.40 27.32
N SER A 131 7.39 -13.41 28.22
CA SER A 131 6.49 -13.19 29.35
C SER A 131 5.90 -11.80 29.30
N ILE A 132 4.59 -11.71 29.54
CA ILE A 132 3.82 -10.48 29.40
C ILE A 132 4.24 -9.41 30.42
N GLU A 133 4.73 -9.83 31.58
CA GLU A 133 5.18 -8.96 32.66
C GLU A 133 6.42 -8.12 32.28
N ASN A 134 7.12 -8.53 31.23
CA ASN A 134 8.37 -7.89 30.80
C ASN A 134 8.19 -6.86 29.67
N TYR A 135 6.94 -6.55 29.28
CA TYR A 135 6.68 -5.65 28.17
C TYR A 135 6.90 -4.16 28.50
N SER A 136 6.95 -3.81 29.79
CA SER A 136 7.23 -2.44 30.24
C SER A 136 8.56 -1.94 29.69
N GLY A 137 8.58 -0.77 29.08
CA GLY A 137 9.74 -0.14 28.45
C GLY A 137 10.20 -0.78 27.14
N LYS A 138 9.52 -1.83 26.65
CA LYS A 138 9.91 -2.52 25.42
C LYS A 138 9.45 -1.78 24.16
N ARG A 139 10.28 -1.91 23.11
CA ARG A 139 10.03 -1.36 21.78
C ARG A 139 9.57 -2.48 20.85
N VAL A 140 8.31 -2.46 20.45
CA VAL A 140 7.72 -3.43 19.54
C VAL A 140 7.26 -2.73 18.26
N ALA A 141 7.62 -3.28 17.11
CA ALA A 141 7.32 -2.66 15.83
C ALA A 141 6.16 -3.36 15.13
N ALA A 142 5.41 -2.59 14.37
CA ALA A 142 4.50 -3.07 13.35
C ALA A 142 4.64 -2.16 12.12
N PRO A 143 4.22 -2.61 10.93
CA PRO A 143 4.18 -1.73 9.77
C PRO A 143 3.31 -0.48 10.01
N GLN A 144 2.96 0.22 8.96
CA GLN A 144 2.22 1.47 9.04
C GLN A 144 0.95 1.37 9.93
N ILE A 145 0.62 2.46 10.62
CA ILE A 145 -0.60 2.59 11.44
C ILE A 145 -1.83 2.12 10.65
N SER A 146 -2.70 1.37 11.32
CA SER A 146 -3.95 0.83 10.78
C SER A 146 -3.76 -0.26 9.70
N ASN A 147 -2.56 -0.76 9.49
CA ASN A 147 -2.42 -2.00 8.73
C ASN A 147 -2.79 -3.22 9.60
N THR A 148 -2.88 -4.39 8.99
CA THR A 148 -3.33 -5.61 9.67
C THR A 148 -2.46 -5.95 10.88
N GLN A 149 -1.14 -5.83 10.77
CA GLN A 149 -0.18 -6.17 11.81
C GLN A 149 -0.22 -5.17 12.99
N ASP A 150 -0.39 -3.89 12.71
CA ASP A 150 -0.55 -2.86 13.74
C ASP A 150 -1.83 -3.09 14.56
N VAL A 151 -2.94 -3.40 13.89
CA VAL A 151 -4.21 -3.75 14.55
C VAL A 151 -4.05 -5.00 15.42
N SER A 152 -3.38 -6.06 14.89
CA SER A 152 -3.14 -7.30 15.63
C SER A 152 -2.25 -7.07 16.85
N LEU A 153 -1.16 -6.31 16.72
CA LEU A 153 -0.28 -5.99 17.85
C LEU A 153 -1.04 -5.22 18.94
N ARG A 154 -1.78 -4.18 18.56
CA ARG A 154 -2.55 -3.36 19.52
C ARG A 154 -3.64 -4.17 20.22
N HIS A 155 -4.29 -5.05 19.49
CA HIS A 155 -5.27 -5.98 20.04
C HIS A 155 -4.63 -6.94 21.05
N TYR A 156 -3.49 -7.55 20.68
CA TYR A 156 -2.74 -8.42 21.58
C TYR A 156 -2.33 -7.71 22.88
N LEU A 157 -1.81 -6.48 22.76
CA LEU A 157 -1.44 -5.69 23.95
C LEU A 157 -2.68 -5.43 24.83
N ALA A 158 -3.80 -5.02 24.22
CA ALA A 158 -5.04 -4.72 24.97
C ALA A 158 -5.62 -5.96 25.67
N GLU A 159 -5.64 -7.13 25.03
CA GLU A 159 -6.10 -8.39 25.64
C GLU A 159 -5.26 -8.81 26.84
N ASN A 160 -4.01 -8.40 26.88
CA ASN A 160 -3.08 -8.68 27.99
C ASN A 160 -2.97 -7.50 28.99
N GLY A 161 -3.86 -6.52 28.91
CA GLY A 161 -3.89 -5.38 29.85
C GLY A 161 -2.74 -4.39 29.69
N LEU A 162 -2.01 -4.46 28.56
CA LEU A 162 -0.90 -3.59 28.24
C LEU A 162 -1.39 -2.35 27.50
N ILE A 163 -0.85 -1.21 27.85
CA ILE A 163 -1.22 0.09 27.26
C ILE A 163 -0.02 0.62 26.47
N PRO A 164 -0.17 0.95 25.19
CA PRO A 164 0.86 1.62 24.43
C PRO A 164 1.24 2.99 25.01
N ALA A 165 2.49 3.38 24.88
CA ALA A 165 3.04 4.62 25.43
C ALA A 165 2.30 5.88 24.93
N GLU A 166 1.87 5.89 23.67
CA GLU A 166 1.08 6.99 23.11
C GLU A 166 -0.34 7.12 23.72
N LYS A 167 -0.77 6.10 24.49
CA LYS A 167 -2.04 6.10 25.25
C LYS A 167 -1.81 6.20 26.78
N GLY A 168 -0.59 6.58 27.19
CA GLY A 168 -0.25 6.75 28.59
C GLY A 168 0.26 5.51 29.30
N GLY A 169 0.55 4.43 28.58
CA GLY A 169 1.23 3.23 29.09
C GLY A 169 2.74 3.31 28.94
N ASP A 170 3.37 2.15 28.87
CA ASP A 170 4.83 2.02 28.89
C ASP A 170 5.40 1.06 27.82
N VAL A 171 4.55 0.53 26.92
CA VAL A 171 4.98 -0.24 25.76
C VAL A 171 5.12 0.66 24.54
N PHE A 172 6.31 0.76 23.98
CA PHE A 172 6.56 1.61 22.81
C PHE A 172 6.19 0.86 21.53
N VAL A 173 5.06 1.21 20.92
CA VAL A 173 4.65 0.69 19.61
C VAL A 173 5.20 1.59 18.50
N LEU A 174 6.07 1.04 17.66
CA LEU A 174 6.75 1.75 16.59
C LEU A 174 6.16 1.37 15.24
N ASN A 175 5.59 2.35 14.53
CA ASN A 175 5.09 2.12 13.18
C ASN A 175 6.18 2.42 12.15
N ILE A 176 6.74 1.37 11.56
CA ILE A 176 7.95 1.40 10.74
C ILE A 176 7.70 0.59 9.47
N ALA A 177 8.20 1.01 8.32
CA ALA A 177 8.07 0.26 7.07
C ALA A 177 8.73 -1.13 7.18
N ASN A 178 8.15 -2.16 6.56
CA ASN A 178 8.63 -3.54 6.65
C ASN A 178 10.14 -3.71 6.38
N PRO A 179 10.73 -3.10 5.34
CA PRO A 179 12.18 -3.21 5.09
C PRO A 179 13.03 -2.67 6.24
N ASP A 180 12.58 -1.59 6.88
CA ASP A 180 13.30 -0.94 7.98
C ASP A 180 13.18 -1.72 9.28
N ILE A 181 12.04 -2.39 9.53
CA ILE A 181 11.84 -3.29 10.68
C ILE A 181 12.91 -4.36 10.72
N TYR A 182 13.19 -5.02 9.57
CA TYR A 182 14.25 -6.03 9.50
C TYR A 182 15.60 -5.46 9.94
N THR A 183 15.95 -4.28 9.45
CA THR A 183 17.23 -3.62 9.77
C THR A 183 17.34 -3.30 11.25
N LEU A 184 16.30 -2.72 11.85
CA LEU A 184 16.28 -2.36 13.27
C LEU A 184 16.27 -3.60 14.17
N PHE A 185 15.54 -4.64 13.78
CA PHE A 185 15.52 -5.90 14.49
C PHE A 185 16.89 -6.58 14.46
N ALA A 186 17.56 -6.63 13.31
CA ALA A 186 18.90 -7.22 13.18
C ALA A 186 19.97 -6.47 13.99
N LYS A 187 19.80 -5.15 14.21
CA LYS A 187 20.68 -4.31 15.06
C LYS A 187 20.36 -4.42 16.57
N GLY A 188 19.22 -5.00 16.93
CA GLY A 188 18.74 -5.00 18.32
C GLY A 188 18.13 -3.65 18.77
N ASP A 189 17.77 -2.78 17.83
CA ASP A 189 17.17 -1.49 18.13
C ASP A 189 15.69 -1.60 18.50
N ILE A 190 15.05 -2.74 18.25
CA ILE A 190 13.69 -3.08 18.69
C ILE A 190 13.68 -4.48 19.33
N ASP A 191 12.82 -4.68 20.32
CA ASP A 191 12.73 -5.91 21.11
C ASP A 191 11.88 -6.98 20.44
N GLY A 192 10.90 -6.56 19.65
CA GLY A 192 10.03 -7.45 18.87
C GLY A 192 9.34 -6.73 17.72
N ALA A 193 8.71 -7.50 16.83
CA ALA A 193 7.94 -6.96 15.72
C ALA A 193 6.81 -7.90 15.30
N TRP A 194 5.65 -7.33 14.98
CA TRP A 194 4.55 -8.05 14.33
C TRP A 194 4.61 -7.80 12.83
N VAL A 195 5.01 -8.80 12.09
CA VAL A 195 5.37 -8.67 10.66
C VAL A 195 4.69 -9.73 9.80
N PRO A 196 4.55 -9.46 8.48
CA PRO A 196 4.13 -10.47 7.51
C PRO A 196 5.08 -11.64 7.44
#